data_8ab36b084a63318aefda2f5d870bb3a9
#
_entry.id   8ab36b084a63318aefda2f5d870bb3a9
#
_cell.length_a   1.000
_cell.length_b   1.000
_cell.length_c   1.000
_cell.angle_alpha   90.00
_cell.angle_beta   90.00
_cell.angle_gamma   90.00
#
_symmetry.space_group_name_H-M   'P 1'
#
loop_
_entity.id
_entity.type
_entity.pdbx_description
1 polymer ?
#
loop_
_entity_poly.entity_id
_entity_poly.type
_entity_poly.pdbx_seq_one_letter_code
_entity_poly.pdbx_strand_id
1 'polypeptide(L)'
;MNIHEYQAKALLRSYGIPVSDGRAVTKAEEAKTAAGELDGPLWVVKAQIHAGGRGKGHFVEPEAGEKGGVRLARSVGEAAEFARQMLGRTLVTVQTGPAGKQVNRIYIEDGSDIARELYLAMLIDRQSSRISFVCSTEGGMSIEDVAHDTPEKILSFDIDPATGLSDFHGRRVAFALGLEGNQVKQCVGIVKNLYKLFVEKDMDMLEINPFVVMTDGNLKLLDAKMSFDGNAIYRHPDIAALRDETEEDPKELAASKFDLNYIALDGEIGCMVNGAGLAMATMDIIKLYGAEPANFLDVGGGATKEKVTEAFKIITSDPNVKGILVNIFGGIMRCDIIAEGVIAAVKEVGLKVPLVVRLEGTNVELGKDIIRNSGLNVIAADNLSDAAQKIVKAVKG
;
A
#
# COMPACT_ATOMS: atom_id res chain seq x y z
N MET A 1 -2.21 5.23 3.45
CA MET A 1 -3.52 4.95 2.78
C MET A 1 -3.42 5.29 1.31
N ASN A 2 -3.75 4.35 0.41
CA ASN A 2 -3.78 4.58 -1.04
C ASN A 2 -5.17 5.00 -1.50
N ILE A 3 -5.24 5.67 -2.66
CA ILE A 3 -6.50 6.01 -3.35
C ILE A 3 -6.45 5.58 -4.81
N HIS A 4 -7.61 5.44 -5.45
CA HIS A 4 -7.71 5.11 -6.87
C HIS A 4 -7.28 6.27 -7.77
N GLU A 5 -6.84 5.97 -8.99
CA GLU A 5 -6.41 6.95 -9.99
C GLU A 5 -7.48 8.03 -10.28
N TYR A 6 -8.76 7.66 -10.40
CA TYR A 6 -9.82 8.64 -10.64
C TYR A 6 -10.00 9.63 -9.49
N GLN A 7 -9.79 9.16 -8.24
CA GLN A 7 -9.81 10.02 -7.04
C GLN A 7 -8.58 10.93 -7.01
N ALA A 8 -7.41 10.36 -7.32
CA ALA A 8 -6.18 11.13 -7.45
C ALA A 8 -6.31 12.26 -8.49
N LYS A 9 -6.89 11.96 -9.66
CA LYS A 9 -7.14 12.98 -10.70
C LYS A 9 -8.16 14.05 -10.26
N ALA A 10 -9.19 13.67 -9.53
CA ALA A 10 -10.12 14.65 -8.96
C ALA A 10 -9.42 15.60 -7.98
N LEU A 11 -8.53 15.05 -7.15
CA LEU A 11 -7.74 15.83 -6.20
C LEU A 11 -6.74 16.74 -6.93
N LEU A 12 -6.02 16.25 -7.95
CA LEU A 12 -5.13 17.05 -8.80
C LEU A 12 -5.86 18.22 -9.45
N ARG A 13 -7.05 17.96 -10.01
CA ARG A 13 -7.88 19.00 -10.64
C ARG A 13 -8.28 20.08 -9.64
N SER A 14 -8.58 19.74 -8.39
CA SER A 14 -8.94 20.71 -7.34
C SER A 14 -7.78 21.65 -6.97
N TYR A 15 -6.54 21.25 -7.26
CA TYR A 15 -5.34 22.08 -7.13
C TYR A 15 -4.92 22.76 -8.44
N GLY A 16 -5.77 22.75 -9.48
CA GLY A 16 -5.48 23.40 -10.77
C GLY A 16 -4.41 22.69 -11.59
N ILE A 17 -4.18 21.40 -11.36
CA ILE A 17 -3.21 20.60 -12.10
C ILE A 17 -3.91 19.95 -13.29
N PRO A 18 -3.35 20.06 -14.53
CA PRO A 18 -3.99 19.55 -15.73
C PRO A 18 -4.00 18.02 -15.79
N VAL A 19 -5.19 17.45 -15.85
CA VAL A 19 -5.46 16.02 -16.01
C VAL A 19 -6.55 15.81 -17.06
N SER A 20 -6.62 14.60 -17.65
CA SER A 20 -7.72 14.25 -18.57
C SER A 20 -9.06 14.22 -17.86
N ASP A 21 -10.12 14.60 -18.56
CA ASP A 21 -11.48 14.40 -18.07
C ASP A 21 -11.85 12.93 -18.13
N GLY A 22 -12.65 12.51 -17.15
CA GLY A 22 -13.03 11.11 -17.05
C GLY A 22 -14.17 10.87 -16.06
N ARG A 23 -14.72 9.67 -16.13
CA ARG A 23 -15.83 9.21 -15.29
C ARG A 23 -15.52 7.84 -14.72
N ALA A 24 -15.70 7.66 -13.41
CA ALA A 24 -15.63 6.37 -12.77
C ALA A 24 -17.00 5.70 -12.75
N VAL A 25 -17.03 4.41 -13.04
CA VAL A 25 -18.24 3.60 -13.02
C VAL A 25 -18.01 2.32 -12.21
N THR A 26 -19.05 1.87 -11.51
CA THR A 26 -19.06 0.63 -10.73
C THR A 26 -19.95 -0.44 -11.34
N LYS A 27 -20.76 -0.06 -12.33
CA LYS A 27 -21.66 -0.95 -13.06
C LYS A 27 -21.44 -0.82 -14.57
N ALA A 28 -21.54 -1.94 -15.27
CA ALA A 28 -21.31 -1.96 -16.72
C ALA A 28 -22.34 -1.12 -17.50
N GLU A 29 -23.57 -1.03 -16.99
CA GLU A 29 -24.66 -0.26 -17.61
C GLU A 29 -24.37 1.25 -17.62
N GLU A 30 -23.60 1.75 -16.65
CA GLU A 30 -23.23 3.16 -16.54
C GLU A 30 -22.15 3.57 -17.55
N ALA A 31 -21.36 2.62 -18.05
CA ALA A 31 -20.18 2.89 -18.88
C ALA A 31 -20.51 3.57 -20.19
N LYS A 32 -21.66 3.24 -20.81
CA LYS A 32 -22.11 3.86 -22.05
C LYS A 32 -22.44 5.34 -21.87
N THR A 33 -23.11 5.69 -20.81
CA THR A 33 -23.46 7.08 -20.46
C THR A 33 -22.18 7.85 -20.11
N ALA A 34 -21.33 7.26 -19.27
CA ALA A 34 -20.06 7.85 -18.86
C ALA A 34 -19.14 8.18 -20.05
N ALA A 35 -19.02 7.26 -21.01
CA ALA A 35 -18.25 7.51 -22.23
C ALA A 35 -18.89 8.58 -23.13
N GLY A 36 -20.24 8.62 -23.18
CA GLY A 36 -20.96 9.61 -23.97
C GLY A 36 -20.91 11.04 -23.43
N GLU A 37 -20.53 11.21 -22.16
CA GLU A 37 -20.28 12.54 -21.54
C GLU A 37 -18.90 13.11 -21.81
N LEU A 38 -18.01 12.34 -22.45
CA LEU A 38 -16.65 12.70 -22.77
C LEU A 38 -16.53 13.08 -24.26
N ASP A 39 -15.56 13.93 -24.59
CA ASP A 39 -15.45 14.51 -25.93
C ASP A 39 -15.08 13.48 -27.02
N GLY A 40 -14.27 12.48 -26.70
CA GLY A 40 -13.78 11.52 -27.71
C GLY A 40 -12.88 12.16 -28.76
N PRO A 41 -12.65 11.54 -29.92
CA PRO A 41 -13.15 10.23 -30.43
C PRO A 41 -12.37 9.01 -29.90
N LEU A 42 -11.47 9.19 -28.95
CA LEU A 42 -10.69 8.14 -28.32
C LEU A 42 -10.96 8.15 -26.83
N TRP A 43 -11.30 6.98 -26.27
CA TRP A 43 -11.48 6.78 -24.83
C TRP A 43 -10.47 5.78 -24.31
N VAL A 44 -9.96 6.04 -23.10
CA VAL A 44 -9.11 5.10 -22.37
C VAL A 44 -9.93 4.48 -21.23
N VAL A 45 -10.11 3.17 -21.29
CA VAL A 45 -10.90 2.41 -20.30
C VAL A 45 -9.94 1.69 -19.37
N LYS A 46 -9.90 2.09 -18.10
CA LYS A 46 -8.88 1.67 -17.12
C LYS A 46 -9.50 0.94 -15.93
N ALA A 47 -9.08 -0.29 -15.69
CA ALA A 47 -9.37 -0.99 -14.44
C ALA A 47 -8.79 -0.20 -13.26
N GLN A 48 -9.57 -0.04 -12.20
CA GLN A 48 -9.15 0.66 -10.98
C GLN A 48 -8.86 -0.37 -9.89
N ILE A 49 -7.58 -0.62 -9.66
CA ILE A 49 -7.02 -1.41 -8.56
C ILE A 49 -5.79 -0.68 -7.99
N HIS A 50 -5.47 -0.89 -6.73
CA HIS A 50 -4.29 -0.30 -6.08
C HIS A 50 -2.98 -1.02 -6.47
N ALA A 51 -2.80 -1.26 -7.78
CA ALA A 51 -1.60 -1.87 -8.32
C ALA A 51 -1.21 -1.23 -9.66
N GLY A 52 0.08 -1.10 -9.88
CA GLY A 52 0.66 -0.67 -11.15
C GLY A 52 0.73 -1.80 -12.19
N GLY A 53 1.17 -1.46 -13.41
CA GLY A 53 1.35 -2.44 -14.49
C GLY A 53 0.05 -2.96 -15.11
N ARG A 54 -1.09 -2.32 -14.86
CA ARG A 54 -2.43 -2.73 -15.30
C ARG A 54 -2.51 -3.00 -16.81
N GLY A 55 -1.86 -2.17 -17.61
CA GLY A 55 -1.86 -2.30 -19.08
C GLY A 55 -1.16 -3.56 -19.59
N LYS A 56 -0.15 -4.05 -18.87
CA LYS A 56 0.61 -5.28 -19.17
C LYS A 56 0.08 -6.50 -18.41
N GLY A 57 -0.91 -6.32 -17.54
CA GLY A 57 -1.55 -7.39 -16.79
C GLY A 57 -2.44 -8.26 -17.68
N HIS A 58 -2.90 -9.37 -17.14
CA HIS A 58 -3.88 -10.26 -17.75
C HIS A 58 -5.01 -10.59 -16.78
N PHE A 59 -6.16 -10.94 -17.32
CA PHE A 59 -7.30 -11.38 -16.52
C PHE A 59 -7.30 -12.90 -16.35
N VAL A 60 -7.72 -13.37 -15.18
CA VAL A 60 -7.85 -14.81 -14.90
C VAL A 60 -9.01 -15.42 -15.71
N GLU A 61 -10.10 -14.67 -15.82
CA GLU A 61 -11.31 -15.12 -16.49
C GLU A 61 -11.22 -14.88 -18.02
N PRO A 62 -11.41 -15.94 -18.85
CA PRO A 62 -11.31 -15.83 -20.32
C PRO A 62 -12.28 -14.84 -20.95
N GLU A 63 -13.45 -14.62 -20.32
CA GLU A 63 -14.49 -13.68 -20.80
C GLU A 63 -14.02 -12.22 -20.77
N ALA A 64 -12.96 -11.92 -20.04
CA ALA A 64 -12.32 -10.62 -20.07
C ALA A 64 -11.50 -10.37 -21.34
N GLY A 65 -11.22 -11.43 -22.13
CA GLY A 65 -10.38 -11.35 -23.33
C GLY A 65 -8.90 -11.24 -23.02
N GLU A 66 -8.08 -11.16 -24.06
CA GLU A 66 -6.60 -11.18 -23.98
C GLU A 66 -5.97 -9.83 -23.59
N LYS A 67 -6.72 -8.72 -23.68
CA LYS A 67 -6.20 -7.38 -23.39
C LYS A 67 -6.09 -7.15 -21.87
N GLY A 68 -5.07 -6.38 -21.47
CA GLY A 68 -4.87 -5.98 -20.07
C GLY A 68 -5.95 -5.05 -19.52
N GLY A 69 -5.67 -4.49 -18.36
CA GLY A 69 -6.58 -3.59 -17.61
C GLY A 69 -6.62 -2.13 -18.09
N VAL A 70 -5.91 -1.79 -19.19
CA VAL A 70 -5.97 -0.47 -19.84
C VAL A 70 -6.23 -0.70 -21.31
N ARG A 71 -7.37 -0.17 -21.82
CA ARG A 71 -7.83 -0.43 -23.20
C ARG A 71 -8.24 0.85 -23.90
N LEU A 72 -7.86 0.97 -25.16
CA LEU A 72 -8.24 2.10 -26.03
C LEU A 72 -9.51 1.73 -26.81
N ALA A 73 -10.56 2.54 -26.63
CA ALA A 73 -11.84 2.42 -27.33
C ALA A 73 -12.00 3.57 -28.34
N ARG A 74 -12.53 3.26 -29.52
CA ARG A 74 -12.78 4.21 -30.61
C ARG A 74 -14.26 4.52 -30.81
N SER A 75 -15.08 4.01 -29.92
CA SER A 75 -16.52 4.33 -29.85
C SER A 75 -17.03 4.17 -28.42
N VAL A 76 -18.11 4.86 -28.11
CA VAL A 76 -18.83 4.73 -26.84
C VAL A 76 -19.27 3.26 -26.61
N GLY A 77 -19.68 2.56 -27.66
CA GLY A 77 -20.06 1.15 -27.57
C GLY A 77 -18.89 0.23 -27.22
N GLU A 78 -17.71 0.47 -27.79
CA GLU A 78 -16.49 -0.28 -27.47
C GLU A 78 -16.02 0.01 -26.06
N ALA A 79 -16.11 1.26 -25.59
CA ALA A 79 -15.77 1.62 -24.20
C ALA A 79 -16.68 0.90 -23.21
N ALA A 80 -17.98 0.85 -23.47
CA ALA A 80 -18.95 0.12 -22.63
C ALA A 80 -18.68 -1.40 -22.63
N GLU A 81 -18.30 -1.97 -23.78
CA GLU A 81 -17.98 -3.39 -23.87
C GLU A 81 -16.69 -3.72 -23.09
N PHE A 82 -15.66 -2.90 -23.18
CA PHE A 82 -14.44 -3.09 -22.38
C PHE A 82 -14.72 -2.99 -20.89
N ALA A 83 -15.54 -2.04 -20.46
CA ALA A 83 -15.95 -1.94 -19.05
C ALA A 83 -16.69 -3.21 -18.58
N ARG A 84 -17.63 -3.73 -19.41
CA ARG A 84 -18.35 -4.98 -19.13
C ARG A 84 -17.42 -6.20 -19.02
N GLN A 85 -16.41 -6.27 -19.87
CA GLN A 85 -15.41 -7.35 -19.86
C GLN A 85 -14.54 -7.35 -18.62
N MET A 86 -14.20 -6.17 -18.09
CA MET A 86 -13.25 -6.03 -16.98
C MET A 86 -13.92 -6.00 -15.60
N LEU A 87 -15.13 -5.45 -15.46
CA LEU A 87 -15.82 -5.36 -14.16
C LEU A 87 -16.12 -6.75 -13.59
N GLY A 88 -15.81 -6.91 -12.30
CA GLY A 88 -15.97 -8.16 -11.55
C GLY A 88 -14.95 -9.24 -11.85
N ARG A 89 -13.99 -8.98 -12.76
CA ARG A 89 -12.91 -9.93 -13.13
C ARG A 89 -11.65 -9.68 -12.34
N THR A 90 -10.79 -10.69 -12.27
CA THR A 90 -9.53 -10.68 -11.51
C THR A 90 -8.38 -10.30 -12.43
N LEU A 91 -7.79 -9.13 -12.19
CA LEU A 91 -6.62 -8.64 -12.93
C LEU A 91 -5.34 -9.01 -12.19
N VAL A 92 -4.46 -9.74 -12.87
CA VAL A 92 -3.13 -10.13 -12.39
C VAL A 92 -2.09 -9.20 -13.01
N THR A 93 -1.26 -8.59 -12.17
CA THR A 93 -0.12 -7.75 -12.56
C THR A 93 1.12 -8.20 -11.80
N VAL A 94 2.29 -7.66 -12.14
CA VAL A 94 3.52 -7.93 -11.38
C VAL A 94 3.36 -7.51 -9.91
N GLN A 95 2.63 -6.43 -9.63
CA GLN A 95 2.44 -5.91 -8.26
C GLN A 95 1.36 -6.66 -7.46
N THR A 96 0.35 -7.24 -8.12
CA THR A 96 -0.68 -8.01 -7.40
C THR A 96 -0.23 -9.42 -7.05
N GLY A 97 0.85 -9.90 -7.67
CA GLY A 97 1.21 -11.31 -7.63
C GLY A 97 0.17 -12.22 -8.32
N PRO A 98 0.32 -13.54 -8.23
CA PRO A 98 -0.52 -14.51 -8.96
C PRO A 98 -1.98 -14.55 -8.48
N ALA A 99 -2.27 -14.09 -7.27
CA ALA A 99 -3.64 -14.03 -6.74
C ALA A 99 -4.50 -12.98 -7.47
N GLY A 100 -3.88 -11.94 -8.03
CA GLY A 100 -4.56 -10.84 -8.69
C GLY A 100 -5.40 -9.98 -7.74
N LYS A 101 -6.12 -9.03 -8.33
CA LYS A 101 -7.11 -8.19 -7.63
C LYS A 101 -8.39 -8.11 -8.46
N GLN A 102 -9.54 -8.19 -7.81
CA GLN A 102 -10.84 -8.04 -8.47
C GLN A 102 -11.05 -6.59 -8.89
N VAL A 103 -11.48 -6.37 -10.12
CA VAL A 103 -11.79 -5.04 -10.66
C VAL A 103 -13.22 -4.65 -10.30
N ASN A 104 -13.38 -3.84 -9.28
CA ASN A 104 -14.68 -3.36 -8.80
C ASN A 104 -15.10 -2.02 -9.41
N ARG A 105 -14.17 -1.33 -10.09
CA ARG A 105 -14.37 -0.01 -10.69
C ARG A 105 -13.61 0.11 -12.00
N ILE A 106 -14.21 0.85 -12.92
CA ILE A 106 -13.58 1.26 -14.18
C ILE A 106 -13.54 2.78 -14.22
N TYR A 107 -12.43 3.32 -14.71
CA TYR A 107 -12.31 4.72 -15.06
C TYR A 107 -12.25 4.86 -16.56
N ILE A 108 -13.16 5.66 -17.15
CA ILE A 108 -13.20 5.97 -18.58
C ILE A 108 -12.80 7.42 -18.71
N GLU A 109 -11.78 7.71 -19.50
CA GLU A 109 -11.27 9.06 -19.71
C GLU A 109 -11.03 9.37 -21.18
N ASP A 110 -10.97 10.65 -21.49
CA ASP A 110 -10.58 11.12 -22.83
C ASP A 110 -9.16 10.70 -23.16
N GLY A 111 -8.97 10.19 -24.34
CA GLY A 111 -7.66 9.93 -24.92
C GLY A 111 -6.86 11.23 -25.06
N SER A 112 -5.56 11.10 -25.07
CA SER A 112 -4.63 12.23 -25.18
C SER A 112 -3.66 12.01 -26.33
N ASP A 113 -3.43 13.05 -27.11
CA ASP A 113 -2.43 13.04 -28.20
C ASP A 113 -1.05 13.32 -27.61
N ILE A 114 -0.32 12.25 -27.32
CA ILE A 114 0.95 12.29 -26.60
C ILE A 114 2.10 12.49 -27.59
N ALA A 115 2.94 13.50 -27.36
CA ALA A 115 4.20 13.70 -28.08
C ALA A 115 5.38 13.05 -27.33
N ARG A 116 5.42 13.16 -25.97
CA ARG A 116 6.48 12.58 -25.14
C ARG A 116 5.91 12.14 -23.80
N GLU A 117 6.41 11.02 -23.31
CA GLU A 117 6.14 10.51 -21.97
C GLU A 117 7.33 10.77 -21.04
N LEU A 118 7.05 11.24 -19.85
CA LEU A 118 8.01 11.63 -18.83
C LEU A 118 7.59 11.00 -17.48
N TYR A 119 8.52 10.95 -16.56
CA TYR A 119 8.27 10.49 -15.19
C TYR A 119 8.47 11.62 -14.19
N LEU A 120 7.59 11.72 -13.20
CA LEU A 120 7.70 12.66 -12.08
C LEU A 120 7.12 12.02 -10.82
N ALA A 121 7.91 11.99 -9.75
CA ALA A 121 7.43 11.54 -8.44
C ALA A 121 7.89 12.47 -7.32
N MET A 122 7.16 12.41 -6.23
CA MET A 122 7.50 13.02 -4.95
C MET A 122 7.33 11.97 -3.85
N LEU A 123 8.27 11.89 -2.93
CA LEU A 123 8.24 10.96 -1.81
C LEU A 123 8.93 11.54 -0.58
N ILE A 124 8.64 10.98 0.58
CA ILE A 124 9.40 11.25 1.79
C ILE A 124 10.66 10.38 1.76
N ASP A 125 11.81 11.03 1.55
CA ASP A 125 13.10 10.34 1.70
C ASP A 125 13.46 10.22 3.20
N ARG A 126 13.51 8.98 3.68
CA ARG A 126 13.79 8.71 5.09
C ARG A 126 15.25 8.96 5.48
N GLN A 127 16.16 8.89 4.51
CA GLN A 127 17.58 9.13 4.77
C GLN A 127 17.87 10.61 5.04
N SER A 128 17.32 11.49 4.20
CA SER A 128 17.46 12.94 4.35
C SER A 128 16.39 13.56 5.26
N SER A 129 15.31 12.82 5.57
CA SER A 129 14.10 13.31 6.27
C SER A 129 13.46 14.51 5.55
N ARG A 130 13.45 14.46 4.21
CA ARG A 130 12.94 15.55 3.35
C ARG A 130 11.98 15.01 2.29
N ILE A 131 11.24 15.93 1.68
CA ILE A 131 10.48 15.63 0.47
C ILE A 131 11.45 15.66 -0.69
N SER A 132 11.55 14.53 -1.41
CA SER A 132 12.39 14.39 -2.58
C SER A 132 11.56 14.35 -3.86
N PHE A 133 12.05 15.04 -4.88
CA PHE A 133 11.59 14.89 -6.25
C PHE A 133 12.45 13.86 -6.97
N VAL A 134 11.79 13.01 -7.75
CA VAL A 134 12.43 12.08 -8.70
C VAL A 134 11.82 12.34 -10.07
N CYS A 135 12.64 12.60 -11.06
CA CYS A 135 12.15 12.81 -12.43
C CYS A 135 13.07 12.16 -13.47
N SER A 136 12.47 11.75 -14.59
CA SER A 136 13.16 11.12 -15.70
C SER A 136 12.49 11.46 -17.04
N THR A 137 13.30 11.48 -18.10
CA THR A 137 12.79 11.55 -19.47
C THR A 137 12.20 10.25 -19.98
N GLU A 138 12.34 9.16 -19.23
CA GLU A 138 11.80 7.84 -19.52
C GLU A 138 10.48 7.66 -18.76
N GLY A 139 9.37 8.00 -19.39
CA GLY A 139 8.01 7.81 -18.84
C GLY A 139 7.31 6.60 -19.44
N GLY A 140 6.17 6.20 -18.84
CA GLY A 140 5.35 5.09 -19.32
C GLY A 140 5.95 3.69 -19.07
N MET A 141 7.07 3.62 -18.35
CA MET A 141 7.75 2.36 -18.00
C MET A 141 8.07 2.31 -16.51
N SER A 142 8.57 1.15 -16.01
CA SER A 142 8.98 0.99 -14.61
C SER A 142 10.19 1.88 -14.33
N ILE A 143 10.10 2.71 -13.30
CA ILE A 143 11.22 3.56 -12.89
C ILE A 143 12.35 2.72 -12.26
N GLU A 144 12.04 1.55 -11.71
CA GLU A 144 13.00 0.60 -11.17
C GLU A 144 13.88 0.04 -12.30
N ASP A 145 13.29 -0.26 -13.45
CA ASP A 145 14.04 -0.70 -14.64
C ASP A 145 14.97 0.43 -15.13
N VAL A 146 14.47 1.67 -15.18
CA VAL A 146 15.29 2.84 -15.55
C VAL A 146 16.43 3.05 -14.54
N ALA A 147 16.17 2.88 -13.24
CA ALA A 147 17.18 3.00 -12.20
C ALA A 147 18.27 1.92 -12.30
N HIS A 148 17.91 0.73 -12.77
CA HIS A 148 18.84 -0.37 -12.97
C HIS A 148 19.66 -0.19 -14.26
N ASP A 149 19.00 0.13 -15.40
CA ASP A 149 19.59 0.08 -16.72
C ASP A 149 20.24 1.41 -17.13
N THR A 150 19.67 2.54 -16.73
CA THR A 150 20.10 3.90 -17.13
C THR A 150 19.96 4.90 -15.98
N PRO A 151 20.65 4.70 -14.85
CA PRO A 151 20.52 5.54 -13.65
C PRO A 151 20.84 7.02 -13.88
N GLU A 152 21.66 7.33 -14.89
CA GLU A 152 21.99 8.71 -15.28
C GLU A 152 20.81 9.50 -15.83
N LYS A 153 19.73 8.83 -16.23
CA LYS A 153 18.49 9.47 -16.70
C LYS A 153 17.56 9.86 -15.55
N ILE A 154 17.89 9.49 -14.32
CA ILE A 154 17.12 9.86 -13.14
C ILE A 154 17.79 11.04 -12.45
N LEU A 155 17.05 12.14 -12.31
CA LEU A 155 17.42 13.24 -11.43
C LEU A 155 16.59 13.14 -10.15
N SER A 156 17.26 13.13 -9.00
CA SER A 156 16.63 13.31 -7.69
C SER A 156 17.20 14.51 -6.95
N PHE A 157 16.39 15.17 -6.14
CA PHE A 157 16.82 16.25 -5.25
C PHE A 157 15.78 16.51 -4.15
N ASP A 158 16.27 16.97 -3.02
CA ASP A 158 15.47 17.23 -1.84
C ASP A 158 15.01 18.67 -1.76
N ILE A 159 13.86 18.88 -1.12
CA ILE A 159 13.36 20.19 -0.74
C ILE A 159 13.59 20.37 0.76
N ASP A 160 14.26 21.43 1.13
CA ASP A 160 14.42 21.80 2.54
C ASP A 160 13.07 22.28 3.10
N PRO A 161 12.51 21.62 4.12
CA PRO A 161 11.21 21.97 4.67
C PRO A 161 11.16 23.37 5.29
N ALA A 162 12.30 23.91 5.72
CA ALA A 162 12.37 25.27 6.28
C ALA A 162 12.20 26.37 5.23
N THR A 163 12.63 26.12 3.98
CA THR A 163 12.50 27.08 2.87
C THR A 163 11.35 26.77 1.94
N GLY A 164 10.89 25.51 1.93
CA GLY A 164 9.88 25.02 1.02
C GLY A 164 10.32 25.03 -0.44
N LEU A 165 9.38 24.76 -1.34
CA LEU A 165 9.61 24.73 -2.77
C LEU A 165 9.57 26.16 -3.35
N SER A 166 10.57 26.49 -4.16
CA SER A 166 10.65 27.74 -4.90
C SER A 166 10.62 27.51 -6.41
N ASP A 167 10.41 28.58 -7.20
CA ASP A 167 10.33 28.49 -8.66
C ASP A 167 11.58 27.91 -9.31
N PHE A 168 12.75 28.04 -8.66
CA PHE A 168 13.98 27.43 -9.20
C PHE A 168 13.94 25.91 -9.19
N HIS A 169 13.30 25.30 -8.18
CA HIS A 169 13.12 23.83 -8.14
C HIS A 169 12.22 23.36 -9.31
N GLY A 170 11.13 24.08 -9.58
CA GLY A 170 10.29 23.78 -10.75
C GLY A 170 11.04 23.90 -12.07
N ARG A 171 11.91 24.93 -12.22
CA ARG A 171 12.77 25.02 -13.40
C ARG A 171 13.81 23.89 -13.47
N ARG A 172 14.34 23.45 -12.34
CA ARG A 172 15.26 22.31 -12.28
C ARG A 172 14.59 21.04 -12.79
N VAL A 173 13.34 20.76 -12.37
CA VAL A 173 12.53 19.66 -12.92
C VAL A 173 12.32 19.83 -14.41
N ALA A 174 11.88 21.02 -14.84
CA ALA A 174 11.61 21.28 -16.26
C ALA A 174 12.82 21.02 -17.16
N PHE A 175 13.98 21.50 -16.76
CA PHE A 175 15.21 21.31 -17.57
C PHE A 175 15.70 19.85 -17.53
N ALA A 176 15.58 19.16 -16.39
CA ALA A 176 15.88 17.73 -16.31
C ALA A 176 14.99 16.88 -17.24
N LEU A 177 13.73 17.29 -17.40
CA LEU A 177 12.77 16.66 -18.31
C LEU A 177 12.92 17.13 -19.78
N GLY A 178 13.89 18.01 -20.07
CA GLY A 178 14.12 18.56 -21.41
C GLY A 178 12.94 19.39 -21.92
N LEU A 179 12.26 20.13 -21.02
CA LEU A 179 11.16 21.03 -21.36
C LEU A 179 11.71 22.41 -21.76
N GLU A 180 11.04 23.07 -22.70
CA GLU A 180 11.48 24.34 -23.28
C GLU A 180 10.36 25.38 -23.32
N GLY A 181 10.72 26.64 -23.45
CA GLY A 181 9.79 27.76 -23.69
C GLY A 181 8.64 27.83 -22.67
N ASN A 182 7.41 27.76 -23.16
CA ASN A 182 6.21 27.83 -22.34
C ASN A 182 6.02 26.58 -21.44
N GLN A 183 6.55 25.43 -21.84
CA GLN A 183 6.50 24.21 -21.03
C GLN A 183 7.21 24.38 -19.71
N VAL A 184 8.31 25.14 -19.65
CA VAL A 184 9.02 25.45 -18.40
C VAL A 184 8.10 26.20 -17.43
N LYS A 185 7.34 27.20 -17.91
CA LYS A 185 6.39 27.93 -17.06
C LYS A 185 5.26 27.04 -16.54
N GLN A 186 4.70 26.18 -17.42
CA GLN A 186 3.67 25.22 -17.03
C GLN A 186 4.21 24.25 -15.99
N CYS A 187 5.40 23.68 -16.19
CA CYS A 187 6.04 22.76 -15.25
C CYS A 187 6.27 23.39 -13.89
N VAL A 188 6.77 24.62 -13.84
CA VAL A 188 6.93 25.36 -12.57
C VAL A 188 5.60 25.47 -11.83
N GLY A 189 4.51 25.83 -12.52
CA GLY A 189 3.17 25.92 -11.92
C GLY A 189 2.67 24.57 -11.41
N ILE A 190 2.82 23.51 -12.21
CA ILE A 190 2.43 22.14 -11.86
C ILE A 190 3.21 21.66 -10.63
N VAL A 191 4.53 21.78 -10.64
CA VAL A 191 5.41 21.32 -9.53
C VAL A 191 5.08 22.06 -8.22
N LYS A 192 4.78 23.36 -8.28
CA LYS A 192 4.34 24.13 -7.10
C LYS A 192 3.01 23.62 -6.54
N ASN A 193 2.05 23.35 -7.40
CA ASN A 193 0.75 22.85 -6.98
C ASN A 193 0.81 21.41 -6.47
N LEU A 194 1.65 20.56 -7.07
CA LEU A 194 1.94 19.21 -6.57
C LEU A 194 2.57 19.24 -5.17
N TYR A 195 3.58 20.09 -4.97
CA TYR A 195 4.22 20.25 -3.66
C TYR A 195 3.24 20.76 -2.60
N LYS A 196 2.41 21.75 -2.97
CA LYS A 196 1.35 22.26 -2.09
C LYS A 196 0.38 21.18 -1.70
N LEU A 197 -0.14 20.40 -2.67
CA LEU A 197 -1.01 19.26 -2.43
C LEU A 197 -0.36 18.23 -1.51
N PHE A 198 0.89 17.88 -1.80
CA PHE A 198 1.66 16.88 -1.05
C PHE A 198 1.77 17.23 0.44
N VAL A 199 2.13 18.49 0.73
CA VAL A 199 2.27 18.99 2.11
C VAL A 199 0.93 19.18 2.80
N GLU A 200 -0.07 19.79 2.11
CA GLU A 200 -1.37 20.09 2.72
C GLU A 200 -2.20 18.83 3.03
N LYS A 201 -1.93 17.72 2.33
CA LYS A 201 -2.68 16.45 2.52
C LYS A 201 -1.88 15.38 3.23
N ASP A 202 -0.69 15.70 3.75
CA ASP A 202 0.20 14.74 4.41
C ASP A 202 0.42 13.47 3.56
N MET A 203 0.82 13.68 2.32
CA MET A 203 1.16 12.59 1.43
C MET A 203 2.54 12.00 1.80
N ASP A 204 2.71 10.73 1.63
CA ASP A 204 4.00 10.04 1.74
C ASP A 204 4.59 9.70 0.36
N MET A 205 3.73 9.57 -0.66
CA MET A 205 4.15 9.31 -2.03
C MET A 205 3.12 9.87 -3.04
N LEU A 206 3.64 10.46 -4.11
CA LEU A 206 2.91 10.87 -5.31
C LEU A 206 3.75 10.48 -6.53
N GLU A 207 3.24 9.60 -7.37
CA GLU A 207 3.88 9.18 -8.61
C GLU A 207 2.99 9.54 -9.79
N ILE A 208 3.59 10.17 -10.80
CA ILE A 208 2.96 10.54 -12.07
C ILE A 208 3.70 9.79 -13.19
N ASN A 209 3.07 8.77 -13.74
CA ASN A 209 3.68 7.93 -14.76
C ASN A 209 2.62 7.40 -15.77
N PRO A 210 2.47 8.10 -16.95
CA PRO A 210 3.33 9.17 -17.40
C PRO A 210 2.85 10.58 -17.07
N PHE A 211 3.81 11.49 -16.89
CA PHE A 211 3.67 12.91 -17.09
C PHE A 211 3.96 13.21 -18.56
N VAL A 212 3.09 13.92 -19.29
CA VAL A 212 3.22 13.99 -20.76
C VAL A 212 3.35 15.41 -21.27
N VAL A 213 4.10 15.51 -22.38
CA VAL A 213 4.02 16.62 -23.32
C VAL A 213 3.03 16.22 -24.41
N MET A 214 1.98 17.02 -24.58
CA MET A 214 0.98 16.84 -25.62
C MET A 214 1.48 17.34 -26.98
N THR A 215 0.86 16.89 -28.06
CA THR A 215 1.22 17.36 -29.43
C THR A 215 0.98 18.84 -29.63
N ASP A 216 0.09 19.46 -28.86
CA ASP A 216 -0.15 20.93 -28.84
C ASP A 216 0.89 21.70 -27.97
N GLY A 217 1.86 20.98 -27.40
CA GLY A 217 2.91 21.54 -26.54
C GLY A 217 2.52 21.75 -25.07
N ASN A 218 1.29 21.47 -24.69
CA ASN A 218 0.86 21.56 -23.30
C ASN A 218 1.31 20.34 -22.45
N LEU A 219 1.38 20.55 -21.13
CA LEU A 219 1.71 19.51 -20.17
C LEU A 219 0.45 18.94 -19.53
N LYS A 220 0.39 17.63 -19.32
CA LYS A 220 -0.74 16.94 -18.69
C LYS A 220 -0.27 15.74 -17.88
N LEU A 221 -1.00 15.39 -16.81
CA LEU A 221 -0.77 14.18 -16.02
C LEU A 221 -1.80 13.12 -16.43
N LEU A 222 -1.32 11.96 -16.90
CA LEU A 222 -2.21 10.92 -17.44
C LEU A 222 -2.48 9.77 -16.47
N ASP A 223 -1.53 9.47 -15.58
CA ASP A 223 -1.75 8.51 -14.50
C ASP A 223 -1.15 9.06 -13.22
N ALA A 224 -1.79 8.80 -12.10
CA ALA A 224 -1.36 9.27 -10.80
C ALA A 224 -1.61 8.20 -9.74
N LYS A 225 -0.56 7.88 -8.99
CA LYS A 225 -0.62 7.04 -7.80
C LYS A 225 -0.34 7.91 -6.59
N MET A 226 -1.22 7.86 -5.60
CA MET A 226 -1.13 8.68 -4.40
C MET A 226 -1.26 7.83 -3.15
N SER A 227 -0.41 8.12 -2.18
CA SER A 227 -0.43 7.52 -0.87
C SER A 227 -0.31 8.62 0.20
N PHE A 228 -0.99 8.42 1.32
CA PHE A 228 -1.11 9.38 2.41
C PHE A 228 -0.63 8.75 3.71
N ASP A 229 0.03 9.53 4.56
CA ASP A 229 0.46 9.10 5.88
C ASP A 229 -0.74 8.62 6.72
N GLY A 230 -0.79 7.33 7.02
CA GLY A 230 -1.85 6.74 7.83
C GLY A 230 -2.00 7.38 9.20
N ASN A 231 -0.90 7.91 9.77
CA ASN A 231 -0.90 8.60 11.06
C ASN A 231 -1.51 10.00 10.99
N ALA A 232 -1.66 10.57 9.81
CA ALA A 232 -2.24 11.91 9.60
C ALA A 232 -3.70 11.89 9.13
N ILE A 233 -4.24 10.74 8.71
CA ILE A 233 -5.59 10.61 8.13
C ILE A 233 -6.69 11.16 9.04
N TYR A 234 -6.53 11.08 10.38
CA TYR A 234 -7.51 11.61 11.34
C TYR A 234 -7.81 13.10 11.15
N ARG A 235 -6.88 13.86 10.59
CA ARG A 235 -7.05 15.31 10.30
C ARG A 235 -7.50 15.61 8.86
N HIS A 236 -7.66 14.56 8.02
CA HIS A 236 -8.09 14.65 6.63
C HIS A 236 -9.34 13.79 6.38
N PRO A 237 -10.53 14.18 6.90
CA PRO A 237 -11.76 13.41 6.73
C PRO A 237 -12.18 13.30 5.27
N ASP A 238 -11.84 14.27 4.43
CA ASP A 238 -12.06 14.24 2.98
C ASP A 238 -11.23 13.15 2.29
N ILE A 239 -9.99 12.93 2.73
CA ILE A 239 -9.14 11.84 2.22
C ILE A 239 -9.59 10.49 2.80
N ALA A 240 -9.91 10.45 4.11
CA ALA A 240 -10.43 9.24 4.75
C ALA A 240 -11.67 8.67 4.03
N ALA A 241 -12.55 9.55 3.52
CA ALA A 241 -13.75 9.17 2.76
C ALA A 241 -13.45 8.53 1.39
N LEU A 242 -12.21 8.64 0.90
CA LEU A 242 -11.78 8.02 -0.37
C LEU A 242 -11.27 6.58 -0.20
N ARG A 243 -11.17 6.09 1.05
CA ARG A 243 -10.68 4.75 1.36
C ARG A 243 -11.54 3.67 0.68
N ASP A 244 -10.87 2.72 0.07
CA ASP A 244 -11.51 1.53 -0.49
C ASP A 244 -11.04 0.29 0.26
N GLU A 245 -11.85 -0.16 1.21
CA GLU A 245 -11.54 -1.33 2.04
C GLU A 245 -11.44 -2.64 1.23
N THR A 246 -12.01 -2.70 0.01
CA THR A 246 -11.91 -3.88 -0.86
C THR A 246 -10.52 -4.06 -1.48
N GLU A 247 -9.70 -3.02 -1.44
CA GLU A 247 -8.32 -3.03 -1.92
C GLU A 247 -7.30 -3.39 -0.82
N GLU A 248 -7.71 -3.40 0.45
CA GLU A 248 -6.86 -3.70 1.59
C GLU A 248 -6.76 -5.22 1.83
N ASP A 249 -5.76 -5.64 2.60
CA ASP A 249 -5.68 -7.02 3.08
C ASP A 249 -6.79 -7.26 4.12
N PRO A 250 -7.60 -8.31 3.99
CA PRO A 250 -8.70 -8.58 4.91
C PRO A 250 -8.26 -8.74 6.38
N LYS A 251 -7.05 -9.25 6.63
CA LYS A 251 -6.50 -9.44 7.98
C LYS A 251 -6.06 -8.10 8.56
N GLU A 252 -5.42 -7.24 7.75
CA GLU A 252 -5.04 -5.87 8.14
C GLU A 252 -6.28 -5.03 8.45
N LEU A 253 -7.32 -5.15 7.62
CA LEU A 253 -8.60 -4.50 7.85
C LEU A 253 -9.29 -5.02 9.12
N ALA A 254 -9.27 -6.33 9.38
CA ALA A 254 -9.81 -6.90 10.61
C ALA A 254 -9.04 -6.39 11.85
N ALA A 255 -7.72 -6.34 11.77
CA ALA A 255 -6.84 -5.86 12.85
C ALA A 255 -7.08 -4.38 13.18
N SER A 256 -7.28 -3.54 12.18
CA SER A 256 -7.51 -2.10 12.37
C SER A 256 -8.77 -1.79 13.18
N LYS A 257 -9.79 -2.66 13.14
CA LYS A 257 -11.03 -2.51 13.95
C LYS A 257 -10.81 -2.64 15.46
N PHE A 258 -9.68 -3.26 15.85
CA PHE A 258 -9.29 -3.47 17.24
C PHE A 258 -8.06 -2.66 17.66
N ASP A 259 -7.67 -1.64 16.88
CA ASP A 259 -6.43 -0.87 17.08
C ASP A 259 -5.19 -1.78 17.17
N LEU A 260 -5.11 -2.79 16.35
CA LEU A 260 -3.95 -3.66 16.20
C LEU A 260 -3.15 -3.24 14.96
N ASN A 261 -1.84 -3.09 15.11
CA ASN A 261 -0.95 -2.88 13.98
C ASN A 261 -0.55 -4.24 13.41
N TYR A 262 -1.16 -4.64 12.31
CA TYR A 262 -0.94 -5.92 11.64
C TYR A 262 -0.47 -5.69 10.21
N ILE A 263 0.54 -6.46 9.77
CA ILE A 263 0.99 -6.53 8.38
C ILE A 263 1.12 -8.01 8.05
N ALA A 264 0.44 -8.47 7.00
CA ALA A 264 0.54 -9.81 6.49
C ALA A 264 1.90 -10.04 5.79
N LEU A 265 2.51 -11.20 6.05
CA LEU A 265 3.75 -11.67 5.41
C LEU A 265 3.56 -13.11 4.94
N ASP A 266 4.51 -13.63 4.14
CA ASP A 266 4.39 -14.94 3.48
C ASP A 266 4.95 -16.12 4.29
N GLY A 267 5.28 -15.93 5.56
CA GLY A 267 5.94 -16.95 6.39
C GLY A 267 4.99 -17.94 7.06
N GLU A 268 5.57 -18.74 7.96
CA GLU A 268 4.88 -19.84 8.66
C GLU A 268 4.83 -19.68 10.18
N ILE A 269 5.50 -18.68 10.75
CA ILE A 269 5.47 -18.39 12.19
C ILE A 269 4.70 -17.11 12.45
N GLY A 270 3.53 -17.25 13.07
CA GLY A 270 2.74 -16.13 13.55
C GLY A 270 3.43 -15.40 14.70
N CYS A 271 3.44 -14.07 14.69
CA CYS A 271 4.08 -13.24 15.71
C CYS A 271 3.04 -12.38 16.42
N MET A 272 3.10 -12.34 17.76
CA MET A 272 2.35 -11.40 18.59
C MET A 272 3.29 -10.75 19.59
N VAL A 273 3.43 -9.43 19.50
CA VAL A 273 4.43 -8.66 20.26
C VAL A 273 3.81 -7.36 20.76
N ASN A 274 4.34 -6.79 21.82
CA ASN A 274 4.01 -5.44 22.25
C ASN A 274 5.18 -4.48 21.98
N GLY A 275 4.96 -3.60 21.04
CA GLY A 275 5.93 -2.60 20.58
C GLY A 275 6.60 -2.97 19.27
N ALA A 276 6.55 -2.03 18.32
CA ALA A 276 7.01 -2.22 16.95
C ALA A 276 8.50 -2.64 16.83
N GLY A 277 9.38 -2.02 17.65
CA GLY A 277 10.81 -2.38 17.67
C GLY A 277 11.05 -3.82 18.12
N LEU A 278 10.29 -4.29 19.13
CA LEU A 278 10.38 -5.68 19.59
C LEU A 278 9.80 -6.63 18.55
N ALA A 279 8.75 -6.24 17.83
CA ALA A 279 8.18 -7.02 16.74
C ALA A 279 9.20 -7.21 15.61
N MET A 280 9.87 -6.15 15.17
CA MET A 280 10.94 -6.24 14.16
C MET A 280 12.07 -7.16 14.60
N ALA A 281 12.59 -6.98 15.84
CA ALA A 281 13.63 -7.85 16.39
C ALA A 281 13.18 -9.32 16.50
N THR A 282 11.90 -9.57 16.78
CA THR A 282 11.33 -10.93 16.82
C THR A 282 11.31 -11.56 15.43
N MET A 283 10.92 -10.81 14.41
CA MET A 283 10.95 -11.29 13.03
C MET A 283 12.38 -11.56 12.55
N ASP A 284 13.32 -10.67 12.85
CA ASP A 284 14.72 -10.84 12.46
C ASP A 284 15.35 -12.10 13.07
N ILE A 285 15.08 -12.37 14.35
CA ILE A 285 15.65 -13.55 15.01
C ILE A 285 15.00 -14.85 14.51
N ILE A 286 13.71 -14.84 14.15
CA ILE A 286 13.06 -15.98 13.49
C ILE A 286 13.79 -16.32 12.18
N LYS A 287 14.08 -15.29 11.36
CA LYS A 287 14.84 -15.44 10.11
C LYS A 287 16.25 -15.95 10.35
N LEU A 288 16.93 -15.43 11.37
CA LEU A 288 18.28 -15.87 11.75
C LEU A 288 18.33 -17.39 12.04
N TYR A 289 17.27 -17.94 12.64
CA TYR A 289 17.14 -19.37 12.90
C TYR A 289 16.52 -20.17 11.75
N GLY A 290 16.34 -19.53 10.60
CA GLY A 290 16.02 -20.16 9.32
C GLY A 290 14.55 -20.46 9.10
N ALA A 291 13.64 -19.72 9.73
CA ALA A 291 12.20 -19.73 9.44
C ALA A 291 11.71 -18.34 9.00
N GLU A 292 10.49 -18.23 8.51
CA GLU A 292 9.93 -16.99 8.02
C GLU A 292 8.73 -16.54 8.87
N PRO A 293 8.66 -15.25 9.28
CA PRO A 293 7.52 -14.70 10.00
C PRO A 293 6.30 -14.57 9.06
N ALA A 294 5.13 -14.99 9.54
CA ALA A 294 3.86 -14.90 8.82
C ALA A 294 3.20 -13.52 8.91
N ASN A 295 3.60 -12.73 9.89
CA ASN A 295 3.06 -11.39 10.11
C ASN A 295 3.96 -10.54 11.01
N PHE A 296 3.86 -9.23 10.84
CA PHE A 296 4.13 -8.25 11.90
C PHE A 296 2.83 -8.06 12.69
N LEU A 297 2.89 -8.07 14.03
CA LEU A 297 1.76 -7.67 14.86
C LEU A 297 2.23 -7.05 16.16
N ASP A 298 1.85 -5.80 16.37
CA ASP A 298 2.03 -5.05 17.61
C ASP A 298 0.67 -4.83 18.28
N VAL A 299 0.49 -5.44 19.45
CA VAL A 299 -0.73 -5.28 20.24
C VAL A 299 -0.76 -3.98 21.08
N GLY A 300 0.34 -3.21 21.03
CA GLY A 300 0.51 -1.97 21.78
C GLY A 300 0.74 -2.15 23.28
N GLY A 301 1.08 -1.05 23.96
CA GLY A 301 1.38 -1.03 25.39
C GLY A 301 0.16 -1.13 26.32
N GLY A 302 -1.06 -1.12 25.80
CA GLY A 302 -2.32 -1.18 26.54
C GLY A 302 -3.24 -2.34 26.13
N ALA A 303 -2.66 -3.48 25.66
CA ALA A 303 -3.46 -4.59 25.18
C ALA A 303 -4.39 -5.15 26.23
N THR A 304 -5.67 -5.20 25.90
CA THR A 304 -6.70 -5.85 26.70
C THR A 304 -6.83 -7.33 26.32
N LYS A 305 -7.56 -8.09 27.13
CA LYS A 305 -7.88 -9.49 26.81
C LYS A 305 -8.55 -9.61 25.43
N GLU A 306 -9.45 -8.70 25.09
CA GLU A 306 -10.15 -8.66 23.81
C GLU A 306 -9.16 -8.48 22.66
N LYS A 307 -8.25 -7.51 22.76
CA LYS A 307 -7.21 -7.27 21.73
C LYS A 307 -6.34 -8.50 21.52
N VAL A 308 -5.91 -9.15 22.61
CA VAL A 308 -5.10 -10.38 22.52
C VAL A 308 -5.89 -11.52 21.85
N THR A 309 -7.18 -11.68 22.21
CA THR A 309 -8.03 -12.70 21.59
C THR A 309 -8.22 -12.48 20.10
N GLU A 310 -8.51 -11.26 19.69
CA GLU A 310 -8.68 -10.93 18.27
C GLU A 310 -7.35 -11.06 17.49
N ALA A 311 -6.23 -10.69 18.10
CA ALA A 311 -4.90 -10.94 17.54
C ALA A 311 -4.67 -12.43 17.23
N PHE A 312 -4.99 -13.33 18.18
CA PHE A 312 -4.91 -14.77 17.94
C PHE A 312 -5.85 -15.25 16.83
N LYS A 313 -7.10 -14.76 16.78
CA LYS A 313 -8.04 -15.10 15.70
C LYS A 313 -7.51 -14.70 14.35
N ILE A 314 -6.95 -13.49 14.22
CA ILE A 314 -6.37 -13.00 12.97
C ILE A 314 -5.17 -13.85 12.55
N ILE A 315 -4.22 -14.12 13.46
CA ILE A 315 -3.05 -14.94 13.17
C ILE A 315 -3.48 -16.36 12.74
N THR A 316 -4.40 -16.98 13.47
CA THR A 316 -4.83 -18.36 13.19
C THR A 316 -5.75 -18.49 11.99
N SER A 317 -6.30 -17.39 11.47
CA SER A 317 -7.04 -17.37 10.21
C SER A 317 -6.13 -17.60 9.00
N ASP A 318 -4.84 -17.42 9.14
CA ASP A 318 -3.87 -17.69 8.10
C ASP A 318 -3.54 -19.19 8.02
N PRO A 319 -3.88 -19.88 6.92
CA PRO A 319 -3.62 -21.30 6.77
C PRO A 319 -2.13 -21.66 6.68
N ASN A 320 -1.26 -20.67 6.41
CA ASN A 320 0.19 -20.87 6.34
C ASN A 320 0.83 -20.91 7.72
N VAL A 321 0.16 -20.41 8.76
CA VAL A 321 0.70 -20.36 10.12
C VAL A 321 0.77 -21.79 10.72
N LYS A 322 1.98 -22.24 10.99
CA LYS A 322 2.30 -23.56 11.58
C LYS A 322 2.70 -23.49 13.03
N GLY A 323 2.97 -22.29 13.56
CA GLY A 323 3.29 -22.05 14.96
C GLY A 323 3.21 -20.58 15.30
N ILE A 324 3.06 -20.25 16.59
CA ILE A 324 2.92 -18.86 17.05
C ILE A 324 3.98 -18.56 18.10
N LEU A 325 4.66 -17.43 17.95
CA LEU A 325 5.56 -16.86 18.96
C LEU A 325 4.92 -15.59 19.55
N VAL A 326 4.63 -15.67 20.85
CA VAL A 326 4.23 -14.51 21.67
C VAL A 326 5.46 -14.01 22.39
N ASN A 327 5.85 -12.76 22.15
CA ASN A 327 7.02 -12.14 22.76
C ASN A 327 6.62 -10.80 23.38
N ILE A 328 6.49 -10.79 24.71
CA ILE A 328 6.00 -9.64 25.45
C ILE A 328 7.07 -9.12 26.40
N PHE A 329 7.32 -7.82 26.33
CA PHE A 329 8.11 -7.09 27.31
C PHE A 329 7.17 -6.22 28.16
N GLY A 330 6.97 -6.64 29.41
CA GLY A 330 6.09 -5.97 30.36
C GLY A 330 6.75 -4.72 30.96
N GLY A 331 6.39 -3.57 30.43
CA GLY A 331 6.68 -2.27 31.05
C GLY A 331 5.43 -1.76 31.77
N ILE A 332 4.67 -0.88 31.12
CA ILE A 332 3.34 -0.43 31.56
C ILE A 332 2.36 -1.62 31.55
N MET A 333 2.45 -2.47 30.54
CA MET A 333 1.70 -3.72 30.46
C MET A 333 2.29 -4.77 31.40
N ARG A 334 1.45 -5.46 32.17
CA ARG A 334 1.86 -6.47 33.13
C ARG A 334 1.78 -7.87 32.54
N CYS A 335 2.81 -8.68 32.75
CA CYS A 335 2.90 -10.05 32.22
C CYS A 335 1.79 -11.00 32.73
N ASP A 336 1.29 -10.81 33.95
CA ASP A 336 0.17 -11.58 34.47
C ASP A 336 -1.13 -11.36 33.69
N ILE A 337 -1.47 -10.10 33.36
CA ILE A 337 -2.64 -9.76 32.54
C ILE A 337 -2.53 -10.36 31.13
N ILE A 338 -1.36 -10.28 30.54
CA ILE A 338 -1.12 -10.87 29.21
C ILE A 338 -1.23 -12.39 29.26
N ALA A 339 -0.66 -13.04 30.28
CA ALA A 339 -0.76 -14.47 30.44
C ALA A 339 -2.23 -14.94 30.54
N GLU A 340 -3.06 -14.24 31.30
CA GLU A 340 -4.51 -14.50 31.36
C GLU A 340 -5.19 -14.31 30.00
N GLY A 341 -4.85 -13.23 29.30
CA GLY A 341 -5.36 -12.95 27.94
C GLY A 341 -4.97 -14.03 26.94
N VAL A 342 -3.70 -14.44 26.91
CA VAL A 342 -3.20 -15.52 26.06
C VAL A 342 -3.94 -16.84 26.35
N ILE A 343 -4.08 -17.24 27.63
CA ILE A 343 -4.78 -18.45 28.02
C ILE A 343 -6.25 -18.41 27.58
N ALA A 344 -6.91 -17.30 27.79
CA ALA A 344 -8.31 -17.14 27.41
C ALA A 344 -8.47 -17.23 25.89
N ALA A 345 -7.61 -16.54 25.13
CA ALA A 345 -7.60 -16.56 23.67
C ALA A 345 -7.34 -17.97 23.12
N VAL A 346 -6.33 -18.67 23.63
CA VAL A 346 -5.99 -20.04 23.22
C VAL A 346 -7.16 -21.00 23.46
N LYS A 347 -7.86 -20.88 24.58
CA LYS A 347 -9.05 -21.68 24.88
C LYS A 347 -10.23 -21.36 23.95
N GLU A 348 -10.47 -20.07 23.68
CA GLU A 348 -11.57 -19.61 22.83
C GLU A 348 -11.38 -20.01 21.38
N VAL A 349 -10.15 -19.83 20.86
CA VAL A 349 -9.80 -20.14 19.47
C VAL A 349 -9.61 -21.65 19.24
N GLY A 350 -9.35 -22.42 20.31
CA GLY A 350 -9.04 -23.87 20.20
C GLY A 350 -7.74 -24.12 19.45
N LEU A 351 -6.68 -23.43 19.82
CA LEU A 351 -5.39 -23.41 19.13
C LEU A 351 -4.84 -24.82 18.88
N LYS A 352 -4.50 -25.12 17.62
CA LYS A 352 -3.99 -26.43 17.20
C LYS A 352 -2.51 -26.44 16.86
N VAL A 353 -1.90 -25.27 16.72
CA VAL A 353 -0.48 -25.10 16.37
C VAL A 353 0.36 -24.89 17.63
N PRO A 354 1.68 -25.21 17.62
CA PRO A 354 2.59 -24.93 18.71
C PRO A 354 2.57 -23.45 19.10
N LEU A 355 2.56 -23.18 20.41
CA LEU A 355 2.64 -21.84 20.97
C LEU A 355 3.87 -21.72 21.86
N VAL A 356 4.77 -20.81 21.51
CA VAL A 356 5.90 -20.41 22.35
C VAL A 356 5.62 -19.03 22.94
N VAL A 357 5.82 -18.89 24.24
CA VAL A 357 5.59 -17.63 24.95
C VAL A 357 6.84 -17.20 25.70
N ARG A 358 7.33 -16.01 25.39
CA ARG A 358 8.37 -15.33 26.15
C ARG A 358 7.75 -14.10 26.83
N LEU A 359 7.88 -14.05 28.14
CA LEU A 359 7.49 -12.92 28.98
C LEU A 359 8.72 -12.38 29.68
N GLU A 360 8.81 -11.05 29.76
CA GLU A 360 9.86 -10.31 30.46
C GLU A 360 9.28 -9.03 31.08
N GLY A 361 9.84 -8.56 32.20
CA GLY A 361 9.46 -7.29 32.83
C GLY A 361 8.48 -7.44 34.01
N THR A 362 7.52 -6.51 34.13
CA THR A 362 6.64 -6.39 35.32
C THR A 362 5.77 -7.65 35.49
N ASN A 363 5.83 -8.25 36.68
CA ASN A 363 5.08 -9.46 37.10
C ASN A 363 5.42 -10.70 36.22
N VAL A 364 6.65 -10.80 35.73
CA VAL A 364 7.07 -11.90 34.85
C VAL A 364 6.91 -13.27 35.47
N GLU A 365 7.31 -13.45 36.74
CA GLU A 365 7.20 -14.73 37.44
C GLU A 365 5.75 -15.15 37.61
N LEU A 366 4.89 -14.23 38.00
CA LEU A 366 3.44 -14.50 38.13
C LEU A 366 2.84 -14.87 36.75
N GLY A 367 3.21 -14.17 35.66
CA GLY A 367 2.77 -14.49 34.31
C GLY A 367 3.22 -15.88 33.87
N LYS A 368 4.48 -16.25 34.13
CA LYS A 368 5.01 -17.60 33.86
C LYS A 368 4.28 -18.67 34.63
N ASP A 369 3.96 -18.44 35.91
CA ASP A 369 3.21 -19.37 36.75
C ASP A 369 1.77 -19.56 36.25
N ILE A 370 1.10 -18.48 35.85
CA ILE A 370 -0.24 -18.54 35.25
C ILE A 370 -0.22 -19.41 33.99
N ILE A 371 0.77 -19.23 33.08
CA ILE A 371 0.90 -20.04 31.87
C ILE A 371 1.19 -21.50 32.22
N ARG A 372 2.13 -21.78 33.13
CA ARG A 372 2.49 -23.13 33.57
C ARG A 372 1.30 -23.91 34.14
N ASN A 373 0.48 -23.23 34.94
CA ASN A 373 -0.68 -23.83 35.62
C ASN A 373 -1.95 -23.88 34.74
N SER A 374 -1.90 -23.37 33.53
CA SER A 374 -3.07 -23.28 32.61
C SER A 374 -3.57 -24.62 32.07
N GLY A 375 -2.72 -25.66 32.12
CA GLY A 375 -3.00 -26.97 31.53
C GLY A 375 -2.94 -26.96 29.99
N LEU A 376 -2.53 -25.85 29.38
CA LEU A 376 -2.35 -25.74 27.92
C LEU A 376 -0.95 -26.18 27.49
N ASN A 377 -0.84 -26.71 26.26
CA ASN A 377 0.45 -27.06 25.68
C ASN A 377 1.17 -25.79 25.18
N VAL A 378 1.69 -25.00 26.12
CA VAL A 378 2.44 -23.77 25.84
C VAL A 378 3.91 -23.98 26.22
N ILE A 379 4.80 -23.67 25.29
CA ILE A 379 6.24 -23.75 25.49
C ILE A 379 6.74 -22.41 26.04
N ALA A 380 7.20 -22.40 27.29
CA ALA A 380 7.80 -21.19 27.86
C ALA A 380 9.23 -21.00 27.34
N ALA A 381 9.61 -19.74 27.13
CA ALA A 381 10.95 -19.36 26.73
C ALA A 381 11.58 -18.35 27.69
N ASP A 382 12.89 -18.45 27.88
CA ASP A 382 13.63 -17.64 28.85
C ASP A 382 14.11 -16.31 28.28
N ASN A 383 14.48 -16.31 26.99
CA ASN A 383 14.93 -15.13 26.28
C ASN A 383 14.50 -15.18 24.81
N LEU A 384 14.79 -14.13 24.05
CA LEU A 384 14.35 -14.00 22.67
C LEU A 384 14.98 -15.07 21.74
N SER A 385 16.28 -15.39 21.94
CA SER A 385 16.97 -16.42 21.19
C SER A 385 16.39 -17.82 21.46
N ASP A 386 16.17 -18.16 22.74
CA ASP A 386 15.53 -19.41 23.18
C ASP A 386 14.10 -19.53 22.61
N ALA A 387 13.34 -18.44 22.59
CA ALA A 387 12.01 -18.40 22.04
C ALA A 387 12.00 -18.71 20.52
N ALA A 388 12.90 -18.09 19.77
CA ALA A 388 13.02 -18.31 18.33
C ALA A 388 13.46 -19.75 18.02
N GLN A 389 14.45 -20.28 18.74
CA GLN A 389 14.89 -21.67 18.57
C GLN A 389 13.77 -22.67 18.85
N LYS A 390 13.02 -22.46 19.93
CA LYS A 390 11.90 -23.34 20.32
C LYS A 390 10.78 -23.33 19.30
N ILE A 391 10.38 -22.14 18.81
CA ILE A 391 9.30 -22.09 17.80
C ILE A 391 9.73 -22.66 16.47
N VAL A 392 10.95 -22.35 16.00
CA VAL A 392 11.48 -22.92 14.74
C VAL A 392 11.58 -24.44 14.82
N LYS A 393 12.08 -24.97 15.95
CA LYS A 393 12.13 -26.42 16.17
C LYS A 393 10.73 -27.05 16.21
N ALA A 394 9.76 -26.41 16.84
CA ALA A 394 8.40 -26.91 16.92
C ALA A 394 7.65 -26.92 15.58
N VAL A 395 8.04 -26.05 14.64
CA VAL A 395 7.44 -25.94 13.31
C VAL A 395 8.15 -26.86 12.29
N LYS A 396 9.46 -27.00 12.40
CA LYS A 396 10.27 -27.77 11.42
C LYS A 396 10.50 -29.23 11.80
N GLY A 397 10.26 -29.60 13.06
CA GLY A 397 10.45 -30.94 13.61
C GLY A 397 11.85 -31.10 14.16
#